data_aad08d536b4671c40564977f9a227ace
#
_entry.id   aad08d536b4671c40564977f9a227ace
#
_cell.length_a   1.000
_cell.length_b   1.000
_cell.length_c   1.000
_cell.angle_alpha   90.00
_cell.angle_beta   90.00
_cell.angle_gamma   90.00
#
_symmetry.space_group_name_H-M   'P 1'
#
loop_
_entity.id
_entity.type
_entity.pdbx_description
1 polymer ?
#
loop_
_entity_poly.entity_id
_entity_poly.type
_entity_poly.pdbx_seq_one_letter_code
_entity_poly.pdbx_strand_id
1 'polypeptide(L)'
;MDRSITDEKKEMSALCDSVKHLASKCDFMTCEKMIADAMCRYPHSPRPHNLMGVLYEIRNDHEGAVKHFRAAWSLDPTYIPARHNLDNFASFYISGKFAFDESDCPMIGDKLIRKV
;
A
#
# COMPACT_ATOMS: atom_id res chain seq x y z
N MET A 1 17.38 -16.31 -14.54
CA MET A 1 16.94 -16.78 -13.42
C MET A 1 15.69 -16.23 -12.98
N ASP A 2 14.79 -17.02 -12.74
CA ASP A 2 13.53 -16.58 -12.30
C ASP A 2 13.50 -16.21 -10.88
N ARG A 3 12.77 -15.19 -10.57
CA ARG A 3 12.59 -14.84 -9.23
C ARG A 3 11.51 -15.65 -8.66
N SER A 4 11.72 -16.20 -7.53
CA SER A 4 10.70 -17.02 -6.90
C SER A 4 9.71 -16.08 -6.21
N ILE A 5 8.56 -16.60 -5.88
CA ILE A 5 7.55 -15.86 -5.17
C ILE A 5 8.09 -15.45 -3.82
N THR A 6 8.95 -16.27 -3.24
CA THR A 6 9.54 -15.93 -1.95
C THR A 6 10.43 -14.70 -2.08
N ASP A 7 11.17 -14.61 -3.19
CA ASP A 7 12.03 -13.45 -3.39
C ASP A 7 11.21 -12.19 -3.57
N GLU A 8 10.12 -12.29 -4.29
CA GLU A 8 9.26 -11.14 -4.47
C GLU A 8 8.68 -10.70 -3.14
N LYS A 9 8.23 -11.64 -2.32
CA LYS A 9 7.69 -11.30 -1.02
C LYS A 9 8.71 -10.61 -0.15
N LYS A 10 9.93 -11.09 -0.16
CA LYS A 10 10.98 -10.48 0.63
C LYS A 10 11.27 -9.08 0.15
N GLU A 11 11.31 -8.89 -1.16
CA GLU A 11 11.59 -7.58 -1.70
C GLU A 11 10.46 -6.61 -1.38
N MET A 12 9.23 -7.06 -1.46
CA MET A 12 8.11 -6.18 -1.17
C MET A 12 8.07 -5.82 0.31
N SER A 13 8.42 -6.77 1.17
CA SER A 13 8.46 -6.49 2.60
C SER A 13 9.55 -5.47 2.92
N ALA A 14 10.71 -5.64 2.32
CA ALA A 14 11.81 -4.70 2.51
C ALA A 14 11.45 -3.32 1.96
N LEU A 15 10.77 -3.28 0.84
CA LEU A 15 10.33 -2.03 0.25
C LEU A 15 9.37 -1.31 1.21
N CYS A 16 8.44 -2.05 1.76
CA CYS A 16 7.47 -1.47 2.68
C CYS A 16 8.18 -0.86 3.89
N ASP A 17 9.13 -1.58 4.47
CA ASP A 17 9.86 -1.09 5.62
C ASP A 17 10.66 0.17 5.28
N SER A 18 11.28 0.18 4.11
CA SER A 18 12.06 1.34 3.68
C SER A 18 11.15 2.54 3.45
N VAL A 19 10.00 2.32 2.84
CA VAL A 19 9.07 3.41 2.57
C VAL A 19 8.54 3.99 3.88
N LYS A 20 8.20 3.13 4.84
CA LYS A 20 7.73 3.61 6.13
C LYS A 20 8.78 4.49 6.78
N HIS A 21 10.02 4.04 6.77
CA HIS A 21 11.10 4.77 7.40
C HIS A 21 11.36 6.10 6.70
N LEU A 22 11.46 6.08 5.38
CA LEU A 22 11.74 7.29 4.63
C LEU A 22 10.58 8.28 4.69
N ALA A 23 9.37 7.79 4.68
CA ALA A 23 8.22 8.67 4.75
C ALA A 23 8.17 9.36 6.11
N SER A 24 8.58 8.67 7.16
CA SER A 24 8.59 9.27 8.47
C SER A 24 9.61 10.41 8.54
N LYS A 25 10.58 10.41 7.63
CA LYS A 25 11.55 11.48 7.56
C LYS A 25 11.22 12.45 6.44
N CYS A 26 10.07 12.31 5.85
CA CYS A 26 9.60 13.15 4.76
C CYS A 26 10.48 13.10 3.51
N ASP A 27 11.18 11.98 3.31
CA ASP A 27 11.99 11.83 2.13
C ASP A 27 11.15 11.18 1.05
N PHE A 28 10.16 11.93 0.54
CA PHE A 28 9.20 11.40 -0.39
C PHE A 28 9.79 11.11 -1.76
N MET A 29 10.79 11.86 -2.14
CA MET A 29 11.40 11.65 -3.44
C MET A 29 12.05 10.29 -3.53
N THR A 30 12.77 9.89 -2.50
CA THR A 30 13.39 8.58 -2.49
C THR A 30 12.32 7.49 -2.44
N CYS A 31 11.24 7.71 -1.68
CA CYS A 31 10.14 6.76 -1.64
C CYS A 31 9.58 6.54 -3.04
N GLU A 32 9.30 7.63 -3.74
CA GLU A 32 8.72 7.53 -5.07
C GLU A 32 9.60 6.75 -6.02
N LYS A 33 10.90 7.01 -5.96
CA LYS A 33 11.82 6.31 -6.84
C LYS A 33 11.85 4.82 -6.55
N MET A 34 11.88 4.46 -5.29
CA MET A 34 11.92 3.06 -4.91
C MET A 34 10.64 2.35 -5.31
N ILE A 35 9.50 3.01 -5.11
CA ILE A 35 8.23 2.40 -5.45
C ILE A 35 8.09 2.27 -6.96
N ALA A 36 8.48 3.31 -7.70
CA ALA A 36 8.38 3.25 -9.15
C ALA A 36 9.25 2.14 -9.71
N ASP A 37 10.44 1.94 -9.14
CA ASP A 37 11.32 0.88 -9.58
C ASP A 37 10.66 -0.48 -9.34
N ALA A 38 9.99 -0.64 -8.20
CA ALA A 38 9.31 -1.88 -7.90
C ALA A 38 8.14 -2.11 -8.85
N MET A 39 7.44 -1.05 -9.25
CA MET A 39 6.38 -1.18 -10.22
C MET A 39 6.90 -1.74 -11.54
N CYS A 40 8.08 -1.29 -11.93
CA CYS A 40 8.68 -1.78 -13.15
C CYS A 40 9.09 -3.23 -13.04
N ARG A 41 9.65 -3.61 -11.91
CA ARG A 41 10.13 -4.97 -11.76
C ARG A 41 9.01 -5.97 -11.51
N TYR A 42 7.94 -5.53 -10.88
CA TYR A 42 6.82 -6.41 -10.56
C TYR A 42 5.50 -5.78 -10.97
N PRO A 43 5.27 -5.66 -12.27
CA PRO A 43 4.09 -4.94 -12.76
C PRO A 43 2.75 -5.57 -12.37
N HIS A 44 2.75 -6.83 -11.97
CA HIS A 44 1.51 -7.46 -11.58
C HIS A 44 1.23 -7.37 -10.09
N SER A 45 2.16 -6.85 -9.33
CA SER A 45 2.00 -6.79 -7.89
C SER A 45 1.17 -5.59 -7.48
N PRO A 46 0.19 -5.76 -6.61
CA PRO A 46 -0.57 -4.61 -6.12
C PRO A 46 0.19 -3.82 -5.07
N ARG A 47 1.25 -4.40 -4.50
CA ARG A 47 1.92 -3.78 -3.37
C ARG A 47 2.55 -2.42 -3.66
N PRO A 48 3.28 -2.25 -4.76
CA PRO A 48 3.85 -0.92 -5.01
C PRO A 48 2.78 0.14 -5.23
N HIS A 49 1.66 -0.22 -5.87
CA HIS A 49 0.61 0.76 -6.08
C HIS A 49 -0.02 1.17 -4.75
N ASN A 50 -0.20 0.21 -3.84
CA ASN A 50 -0.75 0.54 -2.54
C ASN A 50 0.20 1.48 -1.78
N LEU A 51 1.50 1.22 -1.85
CA LEU A 51 2.48 2.07 -1.19
C LEU A 51 2.48 3.48 -1.78
N MET A 52 2.36 3.58 -3.10
CA MET A 52 2.31 4.89 -3.73
C MET A 52 1.05 5.64 -3.29
N GLY A 53 -0.06 4.93 -3.16
CA GLY A 53 -1.29 5.54 -2.68
C GLY A 53 -1.13 6.10 -1.28
N VAL A 54 -0.51 5.33 -0.39
CA VAL A 54 -0.30 5.78 0.98
C VAL A 54 0.60 7.02 0.98
N LEU A 55 1.63 7.01 0.13
CA LEU A 55 2.54 8.13 0.05
C LEU A 55 1.81 9.39 -0.38
N TYR A 56 0.95 9.28 -1.38
CA TYR A 56 0.16 10.42 -1.84
C TYR A 56 -0.78 10.90 -0.74
N GLU A 57 -1.34 9.96 0.02
CA GLU A 57 -2.24 10.35 1.08
C GLU A 57 -1.51 11.11 2.17
N ILE A 58 -0.30 10.69 2.50
CA ILE A 58 0.51 11.38 3.49
C ILE A 58 0.76 12.82 3.03
N ARG A 59 0.87 13.02 1.73
CA ARG A 59 1.13 14.33 1.17
C ARG A 59 -0.16 15.09 0.86
N ASN A 60 -1.27 14.57 1.33
CA ASN A 60 -2.58 15.21 1.13
C ASN A 60 -3.05 15.24 -0.32
N ASP A 61 -2.62 14.31 -1.12
CA ASP A 61 -3.10 14.20 -2.48
C ASP A 61 -4.06 13.03 -2.52
N HIS A 62 -5.30 13.27 -2.11
CA HIS A 62 -6.29 12.23 -2.04
C HIS A 62 -6.65 11.66 -3.40
N GLU A 63 -6.68 12.47 -4.41
CA GLU A 63 -7.06 12.04 -5.72
C GLU A 63 -6.04 11.04 -6.27
N GLY A 64 -4.77 11.38 -6.15
CA GLY A 64 -3.71 10.48 -6.58
C GLY A 64 -3.71 9.20 -5.77
N ALA A 65 -3.98 9.33 -4.47
CA ALA A 65 -4.00 8.17 -3.61
C ALA A 65 -5.08 7.18 -4.03
N VAL A 66 -6.29 7.67 -4.28
CA VAL A 66 -7.38 6.80 -4.67
C VAL A 66 -7.09 6.08 -5.97
N LYS A 67 -6.49 6.78 -6.91
CA LYS A 67 -6.17 6.17 -8.19
C LYS A 67 -5.23 4.99 -8.01
N HIS A 68 -4.23 5.14 -7.14
CA HIS A 68 -3.29 4.06 -6.91
C HIS A 68 -3.90 2.93 -6.10
N PHE A 69 -4.76 3.23 -5.14
CA PHE A 69 -5.43 2.17 -4.39
C PHE A 69 -6.35 1.36 -5.32
N ARG A 70 -7.02 2.05 -6.24
CA ARG A 70 -7.87 1.35 -7.19
C ARG A 70 -7.05 0.49 -8.14
N ALA A 71 -5.88 1.00 -8.55
CA ALA A 71 -5.00 0.21 -9.40
C ALA A 71 -4.56 -1.05 -8.68
N ALA A 72 -4.20 -0.91 -7.40
CA ALA A 72 -3.78 -2.07 -6.62
C ALA A 72 -4.91 -3.08 -6.52
N TRP A 73 -6.12 -2.62 -6.26
CA TRP A 73 -7.25 -3.51 -6.12
C TRP A 73 -7.57 -4.18 -7.46
N SER A 74 -7.40 -3.47 -8.55
CA SER A 74 -7.63 -4.08 -9.86
C SER A 74 -6.64 -5.18 -10.15
N LEU A 75 -5.40 -5.00 -9.71
CA LEU A 75 -4.39 -6.03 -9.95
C LEU A 75 -4.65 -7.26 -9.09
N ASP A 76 -5.11 -7.07 -7.87
CA ASP A 76 -5.39 -8.20 -7.00
C ASP A 76 -6.50 -7.82 -6.03
N PRO A 77 -7.74 -8.18 -6.34
CA PRO A 77 -8.87 -7.81 -5.47
C PRO A 77 -8.82 -8.44 -4.08
N THR A 78 -7.93 -9.41 -3.87
CA THR A 78 -7.82 -10.02 -2.56
C THR A 78 -6.76 -9.36 -1.70
N TYR A 79 -6.10 -8.32 -2.23
CA TYR A 79 -5.06 -7.65 -1.46
C TYR A 79 -5.73 -6.73 -0.44
N ILE A 80 -5.76 -7.17 0.79
CA ILE A 80 -6.47 -6.50 1.87
C ILE A 80 -6.05 -5.04 2.11
N PRO A 81 -4.75 -4.71 2.10
CA PRO A 81 -4.37 -3.32 2.39
C PRO A 81 -5.03 -2.31 1.45
N ALA A 82 -5.11 -2.63 0.16
CA ALA A 82 -5.71 -1.70 -0.78
C ALA A 82 -7.20 -1.53 -0.50
N ARG A 83 -7.88 -2.63 -0.15
CA ARG A 83 -9.27 -2.58 0.17
C ARG A 83 -9.50 -1.76 1.43
N HIS A 84 -8.66 -1.98 2.42
CA HIS A 84 -8.74 -1.24 3.67
C HIS A 84 -8.58 0.26 3.41
N ASN A 85 -7.62 0.63 2.58
CA ASN A 85 -7.37 2.03 2.30
C ASN A 85 -8.50 2.66 1.50
N LEU A 86 -9.08 1.90 0.58
CA LEU A 86 -10.23 2.41 -0.17
C LEU A 86 -11.44 2.59 0.73
N ASP A 87 -11.61 1.70 1.68
CA ASP A 87 -12.73 1.83 2.61
C ASP A 87 -12.58 3.09 3.45
N ASN A 88 -11.35 3.43 3.82
CA ASN A 88 -11.12 4.65 4.56
C ASN A 88 -11.55 5.86 3.76
N PHE A 89 -11.34 5.82 2.45
CA PHE A 89 -11.74 6.93 1.64
C PHE A 89 -13.24 7.01 1.52
N ALA A 90 -13.91 5.89 1.49
CA ALA A 90 -15.35 5.86 1.32
C ALA A 90 -16.09 6.36 2.56
N SER A 91 -15.38 6.46 3.67
CA SER A 91 -15.99 6.86 4.87
C SER A 91 -16.02 8.35 5.03
N PHE A 92 -17.07 8.87 5.63
CA PHE A 92 -17.14 10.28 5.90
C PHE A 92 -16.12 10.58 6.95
N TYR A 93 -15.88 9.71 7.89
CA TYR A 93 -14.92 9.90 8.93
C TYR A 93 -13.80 8.94 8.71
N ILE A 94 -12.62 9.45 8.54
CA ILE A 94 -11.48 8.62 8.38
C ILE A 94 -11.07 8.17 9.74
N SER A 95 -11.17 6.89 9.98
CA SER A 95 -10.75 6.43 11.25
C SER A 95 -9.64 5.47 11.03
N GLY A 96 -8.67 5.50 11.77
CA GLY A 96 -7.58 4.58 11.67
C GLY A 96 -6.57 5.04 10.67
N LYS A 97 -5.51 4.31 10.57
CA LYS A 97 -4.41 4.66 9.72
C LYS A 97 -4.47 3.93 8.41
N PHE A 98 -3.81 4.48 7.42
CA PHE A 98 -3.73 3.82 6.15
C PHE A 98 -2.77 2.64 6.28
N ALA A 99 -3.04 1.60 5.55
CA ALA A 99 -2.25 0.39 5.63
C ALA A 99 -1.15 0.39 4.59
N PHE A 100 0.10 0.24 5.04
CA PHE A 100 1.23 0.12 4.12
C PHE A 100 1.26 -1.33 3.60
N ASP A 101 0.95 -2.28 4.46
CA ASP A 101 0.86 -3.67 4.01
C ASP A 101 -0.08 -4.42 4.96
N GLU A 102 -0.14 -5.72 4.82
CA GLU A 102 -1.09 -6.52 5.59
C GLU A 102 -0.90 -6.41 7.09
N SER A 103 0.32 -6.14 7.53
CA SER A 103 0.57 -6.08 8.96
C SER A 103 -0.13 -4.90 9.61
N ASP A 104 -0.56 -3.92 8.82
CA ASP A 104 -1.25 -2.77 9.35
C ASP A 104 -2.76 -2.93 9.33
N CYS A 105 -3.24 -4.01 8.79
CA CYS A 105 -4.70 -4.22 8.71
C CYS A 105 -5.19 -4.92 9.95
N PRO A 106 -6.45 -4.70 10.29
CA PRO A 106 -7.03 -5.39 11.45
C PRO A 106 -7.04 -6.87 11.21
N MET A 107 -6.95 -7.61 12.29
CA MET A 107 -6.93 -9.01 12.18
C MET A 107 -8.22 -9.47 11.69
N ILE A 108 -8.19 -10.23 10.68
CA ILE A 108 -9.29 -10.77 10.19
C ILE A 108 -9.95 -11.74 10.95
N GLY A 109 -9.31 -12.64 11.47
CA GLY A 109 -9.95 -13.65 12.21
C GLY A 109 -10.87 -13.01 13.12
N ASP A 110 -10.46 -11.94 13.52
CA ASP A 110 -11.28 -11.36 14.40
C ASP A 110 -12.06 -10.53 13.68
N LYS A 111 -12.00 -10.70 12.66
CA LYS A 111 -12.77 -10.04 12.02
C LYS A 111 -12.61 -8.81 11.72
N LEU A 112 -12.76 -8.55 11.02
CA LEU A 112 -12.66 -7.59 10.52
C LEU A 112 -13.72 -6.91 10.86
N ILE A 113 -13.76 -6.51 11.75
CA ILE A 113 -14.68 -5.88 12.21
C ILE A 113 -14.80 -4.63 11.74
N ARG A 114 -15.57 -4.33 11.14
CA ARG A 114 -15.74 -3.25 10.75
C ARG A 114 -16.44 -2.59 11.65
N LYS A 115 -16.20 -1.92 12.17
CA LYS A 115 -16.68 -1.25 13.10
C LYS A 115 -17.47 -0.40 12.60
N VAL A 116 -18.26 -0.29 12.62
CA VAL A 116 -19.07 0.56 12.14
C VAL A 116 -19.36 1.53 12.90
#